data_3f4c4cf193f173ed35ac46a831eb1bbc
#
_entry.id   3f4c4cf193f173ed35ac46a831eb1bbc
#
_cell.length_a   1.000
_cell.length_b   1.000
_cell.length_c   1.000
_cell.angle_alpha   90.00
_cell.angle_beta   90.00
_cell.angle_gamma   90.00
#
_symmetry.space_group_name_H-M   'P 1'
#
loop_
_entity.id
_entity.type
_entity.pdbx_description
1 polymer ?
#
loop_
_entity_poly.entity_id
_entity_poly.type
_entity_poly.pdbx_seq_one_letter_code
_entity_poly.pdbx_strand_id
1 'polypeptide(L)'
;PNHIHDIFQNGLPADFRLIGATTRMPNEIPPAIRSRCLEVFFRELEKDELKTVAKTAADKIEKNISEEGLDLLTSYTRNGREAVNMIQIAAGMAVTENRKDITIEDIEWVIHSSQLTPKHEQKIGVEPQVGIVNGLAVYGPNSGSLLEIEVSVTAAQDKGSINITGIAEEESIGSQSKSIRRKSMAKGSVENVLTVLRTMGMKPSDYDIHINFPGGIPIDGPSAGIAMAAGIFSAIHKIPIDNTVAMTGEISLNGLVKPIGGVIPKIKAAKQSGAKKVIIPYENQQAILKQIDGIEIIAVKTFQEVLDEILVNPPTEQKPFHIEINKESV
;
A
#
# COMPACT_ATOMS: atom_id res chain seq x y z
N PRO A 1 10.37 47.68 -15.40
CA PRO A 1 9.98 47.34 -16.78
C PRO A 1 8.51 47.75 -17.01
N ASN A 2 8.21 48.38 -18.16
CA ASN A 2 6.89 48.95 -18.46
C ASN A 2 5.76 47.93 -18.34
N HIS A 3 5.99 46.67 -18.64
CA HIS A 3 4.99 45.59 -18.53
C HIS A 3 4.56 45.31 -17.07
N ILE A 4 5.43 45.47 -16.09
CA ILE A 4 5.08 45.32 -14.66
C ILE A 4 4.18 46.47 -14.21
N HIS A 5 4.50 47.71 -14.63
CA HIS A 5 3.70 48.88 -14.33
C HIS A 5 2.32 48.81 -14.97
N ASP A 6 2.24 48.30 -16.18
CA ASP A 6 0.99 48.08 -16.92
C ASP A 6 0.09 47.03 -16.22
N ILE A 7 0.67 45.95 -15.72
CA ILE A 7 -0.05 44.92 -14.94
C ILE A 7 -0.62 45.51 -13.62
N PHE A 8 0.13 46.38 -12.94
CA PHE A 8 -0.34 47.02 -11.71
C PHE A 8 -1.45 48.05 -11.97
N GLN A 9 -1.42 48.76 -13.10
CA GLN A 9 -2.44 49.73 -13.47
C GLN A 9 -3.70 49.13 -14.07
N ASN A 10 -3.56 48.15 -14.95
CA ASN A 10 -4.67 47.61 -15.76
C ASN A 10 -5.11 46.22 -15.31
N GLY A 11 -4.38 45.61 -14.38
CA GLY A 11 -4.60 44.21 -13.95
C GLY A 11 -4.19 43.21 -15.01
N LEU A 12 -4.40 41.93 -14.71
CA LEU A 12 -4.25 40.83 -15.67
C LEU A 12 -5.61 40.41 -16.16
N PRO A 13 -5.77 40.06 -17.46
CA PRO A 13 -7.00 39.43 -17.93
C PRO A 13 -7.29 38.19 -17.10
N ALA A 14 -8.51 38.09 -16.54
CA ALA A 14 -8.93 36.94 -15.75
C ALA A 14 -9.38 35.74 -16.60
N ASP A 15 -9.42 35.90 -17.92
CA ASP A 15 -9.79 34.84 -18.88
C ASP A 15 -8.55 34.03 -19.27
N PHE A 16 -8.13 33.13 -18.35
CA PHE A 16 -7.06 32.17 -18.62
C PHE A 16 -7.49 30.76 -18.17
N ARG A 17 -6.92 29.75 -18.83
CA ARG A 17 -7.04 28.35 -18.43
C ARG A 17 -5.79 27.93 -17.68
N LEU A 18 -5.98 27.41 -16.46
CA LEU A 18 -4.88 26.96 -15.62
C LEU A 18 -4.71 25.43 -15.77
N ILE A 19 -3.51 25.01 -16.16
CA ILE A 19 -3.07 23.61 -16.08
C ILE A 19 -1.90 23.57 -15.12
N GLY A 20 -2.08 22.93 -13.98
CA GLY A 20 -1.04 22.76 -12.96
C GLY A 20 -0.62 21.30 -12.83
N ALA A 21 0.65 21.05 -12.55
CA ALA A 21 1.18 19.75 -12.19
C ALA A 21 1.92 19.84 -10.86
N THR A 22 1.72 18.87 -9.98
CA THR A 22 2.35 18.85 -8.66
C THR A 22 2.52 17.41 -8.17
N THR A 23 3.51 17.20 -7.30
CA THR A 23 3.70 15.95 -6.54
C THR A 23 3.14 16.05 -5.13
N ARG A 24 2.57 17.21 -4.74
CA ARG A 24 1.99 17.42 -3.42
C ARG A 24 0.70 16.62 -3.24
N MET A 25 0.44 16.25 -1.99
CA MET A 25 -0.82 15.62 -1.63
C MET A 25 -1.99 16.60 -1.82
N PRO A 26 -3.18 16.12 -2.17
CA PRO A 26 -4.36 16.97 -2.40
C PRO A 26 -4.69 17.90 -1.23
N ASN A 27 -4.46 17.47 0.01
CA ASN A 27 -4.70 18.27 1.22
C ASN A 27 -3.69 19.43 1.41
N GLU A 28 -2.55 19.40 0.72
CA GLU A 28 -1.54 20.47 0.72
C GLU A 28 -1.83 21.56 -0.30
N ILE A 29 -2.78 21.32 -1.21
CA ILE A 29 -3.18 22.28 -2.25
C ILE A 29 -4.32 23.14 -1.70
N PRO A 30 -4.25 24.48 -1.82
CA PRO A 30 -5.30 25.36 -1.34
C PRO A 30 -6.69 24.97 -1.86
N PRO A 31 -7.70 24.85 -0.99
CA PRO A 31 -9.06 24.45 -1.38
C PRO A 31 -9.67 25.33 -2.48
N ALA A 32 -9.29 26.62 -2.49
CA ALA A 32 -9.75 27.58 -3.50
C ALA A 32 -9.30 27.23 -4.93
N ILE A 33 -8.14 26.61 -5.09
CA ILE A 33 -7.64 26.13 -6.39
C ILE A 33 -8.34 24.81 -6.73
N ARG A 34 -8.36 23.87 -5.79
CA ARG A 34 -8.93 22.53 -5.98
C ARG A 34 -10.41 22.60 -6.40
N SER A 35 -11.19 23.46 -5.77
CA SER A 35 -12.64 23.58 -6.07
C SER A 35 -12.94 24.10 -7.49
N ARG A 36 -11.94 24.64 -8.20
CA ARG A 36 -12.07 25.22 -9.54
C ARG A 36 -11.34 24.43 -10.63
N CYS A 37 -10.64 23.38 -10.26
CA CYS A 37 -9.87 22.54 -11.18
C CYS A 37 -10.43 21.13 -11.21
N LEU A 38 -10.34 20.49 -12.37
CA LEU A 38 -10.49 19.04 -12.49
C LEU A 38 -9.19 18.40 -12.02
N GLU A 39 -9.28 17.51 -11.02
CA GLU A 39 -8.12 16.78 -10.53
C GLU A 39 -7.92 15.51 -11.37
N VAL A 40 -6.72 15.35 -11.92
CA VAL A 40 -6.32 14.14 -12.64
C VAL A 40 -5.12 13.54 -11.93
N PHE A 41 -5.28 12.31 -11.44
CA PHE A 41 -4.22 11.61 -10.71
C PHE A 41 -3.46 10.68 -11.66
N PHE A 42 -2.14 10.81 -11.66
CA PHE A 42 -1.24 9.91 -12.36
C PHE A 42 -0.72 8.87 -11.37
N ARG A 43 -0.77 7.61 -11.76
CA ARG A 43 -0.15 6.50 -11.02
C ARG A 43 1.33 6.38 -11.37
N GLU A 44 2.04 5.62 -10.57
CA GLU A 44 3.38 5.18 -10.94
C GLU A 44 3.35 4.31 -12.20
N LEU A 45 4.44 4.34 -12.96
CA LEU A 45 4.61 3.48 -14.14
C LEU A 45 4.85 2.04 -13.71
N GLU A 46 4.21 1.11 -14.40
CA GLU A 46 4.44 -0.32 -14.24
C GLU A 46 5.76 -0.73 -14.93
N LYS A 47 6.28 -1.91 -14.61
CA LYS A 47 7.56 -2.41 -15.13
C LYS A 47 7.61 -2.38 -16.67
N ASP A 48 6.56 -2.82 -17.34
CA ASP A 48 6.49 -2.86 -18.82
C ASP A 48 6.44 -1.45 -19.43
N GLU A 49 5.81 -0.50 -18.73
CA GLU A 49 5.80 0.90 -19.14
C GLU A 49 7.17 1.54 -18.96
N LEU A 50 7.88 1.23 -17.87
CA LEU A 50 9.27 1.67 -17.65
C LEU A 50 10.20 1.10 -18.72
N LYS A 51 10.03 -0.19 -19.11
CA LYS A 51 10.75 -0.79 -20.24
C LYS A 51 10.49 -0.02 -21.54
N THR A 52 9.24 0.29 -21.82
CA THR A 52 8.86 1.07 -23.01
C THR A 52 9.52 2.46 -23.02
N VAL A 53 9.53 3.14 -21.87
CA VAL A 53 10.20 4.44 -21.72
C VAL A 53 11.72 4.32 -21.95
N ALA A 54 12.36 3.32 -21.32
CA ALA A 54 13.80 3.06 -21.46
C ALA A 54 14.17 2.71 -22.91
N LYS A 55 13.41 1.84 -23.57
CA LYS A 55 13.60 1.48 -24.97
C LYS A 55 13.47 2.69 -25.89
N THR A 56 12.40 3.49 -25.70
CA THR A 56 12.20 4.72 -26.47
C THR A 56 13.36 5.72 -26.28
N ALA A 57 13.93 5.78 -25.06
CA ALA A 57 15.09 6.63 -24.78
C ALA A 57 16.35 6.11 -25.51
N ALA A 58 16.58 4.80 -25.55
CA ALA A 58 17.68 4.19 -26.29
C ALA A 58 17.54 4.41 -27.81
N ASP A 59 16.34 4.22 -28.36
CA ASP A 59 16.03 4.44 -29.78
C ASP A 59 16.32 5.89 -30.21
N LYS A 60 15.96 6.88 -29.37
CA LYS A 60 16.20 8.32 -29.65
C LYS A 60 17.67 8.68 -29.77
N ILE A 61 18.55 7.92 -29.17
CA ILE A 61 20.00 8.10 -29.22
C ILE A 61 20.69 7.06 -30.12
N GLU A 62 19.89 6.37 -30.93
CA GLU A 62 20.33 5.37 -31.91
C GLU A 62 21.16 4.22 -31.30
N LYS A 63 20.78 3.78 -30.10
CA LYS A 63 21.38 2.67 -29.38
C LYS A 63 20.38 1.54 -29.21
N ASN A 64 20.87 0.29 -29.25
CA ASN A 64 20.06 -0.87 -28.93
C ASN A 64 20.29 -1.29 -27.49
N ILE A 65 19.30 -1.94 -26.89
CA ILE A 65 19.39 -2.55 -25.57
C ILE A 65 18.61 -3.87 -25.58
N SER A 66 19.14 -4.91 -24.95
CA SER A 66 18.49 -6.24 -24.86
C SER A 66 17.32 -6.20 -23.87
N GLU A 67 16.40 -7.18 -23.97
CA GLU A 67 15.32 -7.37 -23.01
C GLU A 67 15.86 -7.61 -21.58
N GLU A 68 16.94 -8.38 -21.46
CA GLU A 68 17.60 -8.63 -20.16
C GLU A 68 18.16 -7.32 -19.56
N GLY A 69 18.77 -6.46 -20.39
CA GLY A 69 19.22 -5.12 -19.97
C GLY A 69 18.07 -4.23 -19.51
N LEU A 70 16.92 -4.29 -20.21
CA LEU A 70 15.70 -3.57 -19.80
C LEU A 70 15.13 -4.13 -18.49
N ASP A 71 15.14 -5.46 -18.30
CA ASP A 71 14.71 -6.08 -17.06
C ASP A 71 15.57 -5.69 -15.86
N LEU A 72 16.89 -5.71 -16.06
CA LEU A 72 17.84 -5.27 -15.03
C LEU A 72 17.62 -3.80 -14.69
N LEU A 73 17.57 -2.92 -15.68
CA LEU A 73 17.34 -1.48 -15.49
C LEU A 73 16.05 -1.20 -14.72
N THR A 74 14.95 -1.85 -15.10
CA THR A 74 13.64 -1.60 -14.47
C THR A 74 13.54 -2.12 -13.04
N SER A 75 14.39 -3.07 -12.62
CA SER A 75 14.48 -3.49 -11.22
C SER A 75 15.16 -2.47 -10.31
N TYR A 76 15.86 -1.48 -10.87
CA TYR A 76 16.53 -0.42 -10.11
C TYR A 76 15.92 0.97 -10.33
N THR A 77 14.92 1.12 -11.19
CA THR A 77 14.28 2.41 -11.48
C THR A 77 12.86 2.47 -10.93
N ARG A 78 12.48 3.64 -10.40
CA ARG A 78 11.14 3.88 -9.81
C ARG A 78 10.24 4.71 -10.71
N ASN A 79 10.82 5.47 -11.63
CA ASN A 79 10.08 6.37 -12.50
C ASN A 79 10.78 6.53 -13.86
N GLY A 80 10.05 7.07 -14.84
CA GLY A 80 10.55 7.22 -16.20
C GLY A 80 11.79 8.12 -16.32
N ARG A 81 11.96 9.12 -15.42
CA ARG A 81 13.15 9.99 -15.44
C ARG A 81 14.40 9.22 -15.06
N GLU A 82 14.33 8.39 -14.03
CA GLU A 82 15.43 7.50 -13.62
C GLU A 82 15.79 6.53 -14.75
N ALA A 83 14.78 5.92 -15.39
CA ALA A 83 15.01 5.02 -16.51
C ALA A 83 15.73 5.71 -17.68
N VAL A 84 15.28 6.90 -18.07
CA VAL A 84 15.94 7.69 -19.12
C VAL A 84 17.37 8.07 -18.74
N ASN A 85 17.61 8.53 -17.51
CA ASN A 85 18.94 8.90 -17.03
C ASN A 85 19.91 7.70 -17.07
N MET A 86 19.47 6.51 -16.63
CA MET A 86 20.29 5.30 -16.69
C MET A 86 20.67 4.94 -18.14
N ILE A 87 19.70 4.99 -19.05
CA ILE A 87 19.97 4.77 -20.49
C ILE A 87 20.97 5.78 -21.03
N GLN A 88 20.83 7.06 -20.69
CA GLN A 88 21.75 8.10 -21.18
C GLN A 88 23.19 7.88 -20.70
N ILE A 89 23.38 7.50 -19.43
CA ILE A 89 24.70 7.23 -18.87
C ILE A 89 25.32 5.97 -19.51
N ALA A 90 24.55 4.87 -19.57
CA ALA A 90 25.01 3.62 -20.20
C ALA A 90 25.32 3.79 -21.69
N ALA A 91 24.52 4.56 -22.41
CA ALA A 91 24.77 4.89 -23.79
C ALA A 91 26.06 5.74 -23.99
N GLY A 92 26.38 6.61 -23.03
CA GLY A 92 27.64 7.37 -23.03
C GLY A 92 28.84 6.43 -23.01
N MET A 93 28.79 5.34 -22.24
CA MET A 93 29.85 4.31 -22.25
C MET A 93 29.96 3.61 -23.60
N ALA A 94 28.83 3.16 -24.15
CA ALA A 94 28.79 2.53 -25.46
C ALA A 94 29.34 3.46 -26.58
N VAL A 95 29.08 4.77 -26.49
CA VAL A 95 29.64 5.76 -27.43
C VAL A 95 31.14 5.86 -27.27
N THR A 96 31.67 5.93 -26.07
CA THR A 96 33.11 6.03 -25.79
C THR A 96 33.87 4.81 -26.37
N GLU A 97 33.25 3.65 -26.38
CA GLU A 97 33.82 2.42 -26.92
C GLU A 97 33.42 2.14 -28.39
N ASN A 98 32.79 3.11 -29.05
CA ASN A 98 32.29 2.98 -30.43
C ASN A 98 31.35 1.79 -30.65
N ARG A 99 30.59 1.40 -29.61
CA ARG A 99 29.59 0.33 -29.69
C ARG A 99 28.22 0.90 -30.05
N LYS A 100 27.40 0.11 -30.74
CA LYS A 100 26.00 0.43 -31.03
C LYS A 100 25.07 -0.05 -29.93
N ASP A 101 25.45 -1.11 -29.25
CA ASP A 101 24.63 -1.80 -28.26
C ASP A 101 25.04 -1.36 -26.85
N ILE A 102 24.03 -1.08 -26.01
CA ILE A 102 24.16 -0.94 -24.57
C ILE A 102 24.16 -2.36 -23.99
N THR A 103 25.22 -2.73 -23.30
CA THR A 103 25.37 -4.06 -22.71
C THR A 103 24.82 -4.11 -21.27
N ILE A 104 24.72 -5.33 -20.73
CA ILE A 104 24.33 -5.54 -19.33
C ILE A 104 25.37 -4.93 -18.40
N GLU A 105 26.65 -5.06 -18.73
CA GLU A 105 27.78 -4.53 -17.97
C GLU A 105 27.72 -2.99 -17.89
N ASP A 106 27.25 -2.32 -18.94
CA ASP A 106 27.03 -0.86 -18.90
C ASP A 106 25.97 -0.50 -17.87
N ILE A 107 24.86 -1.23 -17.84
CA ILE A 107 23.79 -1.02 -16.84
C ILE A 107 24.28 -1.33 -15.43
N GLU A 108 25.00 -2.46 -15.24
CA GLU A 108 25.61 -2.82 -13.95
C GLU A 108 26.58 -1.74 -13.47
N TRP A 109 27.40 -1.22 -14.37
CA TRP A 109 28.30 -0.12 -14.01
C TRP A 109 27.55 1.12 -13.52
N VAL A 110 26.46 1.51 -14.19
CA VAL A 110 25.61 2.64 -13.76
C VAL A 110 25.02 2.35 -12.36
N ILE A 111 24.51 1.14 -12.14
CA ILE A 111 23.94 0.71 -10.86
C ILE A 111 24.98 0.85 -9.74
N HIS A 112 26.18 0.31 -9.94
CA HIS A 112 27.26 0.35 -8.96
C HIS A 112 27.78 1.76 -8.72
N SER A 113 28.04 2.52 -9.79
CA SER A 113 28.58 3.88 -9.69
C SER A 113 27.60 4.87 -9.05
N SER A 114 26.31 4.67 -9.27
CA SER A 114 25.25 5.49 -8.67
C SER A 114 24.74 4.95 -7.34
N GLN A 115 25.29 3.83 -6.85
CA GLN A 115 24.89 3.14 -5.61
C GLN A 115 23.37 2.89 -5.54
N LEU A 116 22.79 2.51 -6.68
CA LEU A 116 21.35 2.23 -6.74
C LEU A 116 21.01 0.95 -5.98
N THR A 117 19.92 0.98 -5.26
CA THR A 117 19.36 -0.19 -4.58
C THR A 117 18.20 -0.77 -5.39
N PRO A 118 18.10 -2.09 -5.49
CA PRO A 118 17.01 -2.72 -6.22
C PRO A 118 15.66 -2.34 -5.59
N LYS A 119 14.66 -2.23 -6.43
CA LYS A 119 13.28 -2.06 -5.97
C LYS A 119 12.84 -3.36 -5.31
N HIS A 120 12.64 -3.34 -3.99
CA HIS A 120 12.07 -4.47 -3.28
C HIS A 120 10.58 -4.57 -3.64
N GLU A 121 10.25 -5.50 -4.53
CA GLU A 121 8.88 -5.91 -4.73
C GLU A 121 8.51 -6.84 -3.56
N GLN A 122 7.62 -6.38 -2.69
CA GLN A 122 7.05 -7.27 -1.69
C GLN A 122 6.19 -8.31 -2.40
N LYS A 123 6.64 -9.55 -2.36
CA LYS A 123 5.90 -10.68 -2.89
C LYS A 123 5.20 -11.42 -1.77
N ILE A 124 4.00 -11.83 -2.05
CA ILE A 124 3.17 -12.62 -1.14
C ILE A 124 3.76 -14.02 -0.98
N GLY A 125 3.76 -14.55 0.25
CA GLY A 125 4.13 -15.94 0.50
C GLY A 125 3.08 -16.91 -0.05
N VAL A 126 3.49 -18.10 -0.48
CA VAL A 126 2.57 -19.13 -0.99
C VAL A 126 2.15 -20.13 0.07
N GLU A 127 2.94 -20.32 1.11
CA GLU A 127 2.70 -21.31 2.15
C GLU A 127 1.80 -20.73 3.25
N PRO A 128 0.76 -21.45 3.69
CA PRO A 128 -0.06 -21.02 4.82
C PRO A 128 0.78 -20.90 6.10
N GLN A 129 0.61 -19.81 6.83
CA GLN A 129 1.37 -19.53 8.05
C GLN A 129 0.46 -19.05 9.19
N VAL A 130 0.89 -19.35 10.42
CA VAL A 130 0.21 -18.88 11.63
C VAL A 130 0.68 -17.48 11.98
N GLY A 131 -0.25 -16.54 12.17
CA GLY A 131 0.06 -15.19 12.59
C GLY A 131 0.64 -14.28 11.53
N ILE A 132 0.83 -14.74 10.28
CA ILE A 132 1.30 -13.92 9.15
C ILE A 132 0.14 -13.60 8.25
N VAL A 133 -0.08 -12.31 7.97
CA VAL A 133 -1.22 -11.82 7.19
C VAL A 133 -0.80 -10.73 6.22
N ASN A 134 -1.39 -10.73 5.05
CA ASN A 134 -1.17 -9.73 4.03
C ASN A 134 -2.27 -8.65 4.07
N GLY A 135 -1.97 -7.53 4.71
CA GLY A 135 -2.76 -6.31 4.64
C GLY A 135 -2.43 -5.48 3.40
N LEU A 136 -3.17 -4.41 3.19
CA LEU A 136 -2.96 -3.46 2.09
C LEU A 136 -2.99 -2.03 2.60
N ALA A 137 -1.98 -1.25 2.23
CA ALA A 137 -1.86 0.16 2.54
C ALA A 137 -1.91 1.02 1.26
N VAL A 138 -2.12 2.32 1.42
CA VAL A 138 -1.93 3.31 0.36
C VAL A 138 -0.90 4.34 0.82
N TYR A 139 -0.05 4.74 -0.11
CA TYR A 139 0.84 5.86 0.05
C TYR A 139 0.67 6.78 -1.15
N GLY A 140 0.45 8.06 -0.87
CA GLY A 140 0.09 8.98 -1.94
C GLY A 140 -1.33 8.75 -2.51
N PRO A 141 -1.72 9.52 -3.51
CA PRO A 141 -3.11 9.56 -3.99
C PRO A 141 -3.53 8.31 -4.80
N ASN A 142 -2.58 7.54 -5.35
CA ASN A 142 -2.90 6.45 -6.29
C ASN A 142 -1.96 5.23 -6.20
N SER A 143 -1.14 5.14 -5.15
CA SER A 143 -0.16 4.07 -4.98
C SER A 143 -0.56 3.18 -3.81
N GLY A 144 -0.75 1.90 -4.09
CA GLY A 144 -0.97 0.87 -3.08
C GLY A 144 0.30 0.10 -2.78
N SER A 145 0.35 -0.53 -1.62
CA SER A 145 1.42 -1.43 -1.20
C SER A 145 0.85 -2.62 -0.46
N LEU A 146 1.51 -3.76 -0.62
CA LEU A 146 1.34 -4.88 0.29
C LEU A 146 1.88 -4.47 1.67
N LEU A 147 1.19 -4.88 2.72
CA LEU A 147 1.58 -4.67 4.11
C LEU A 147 1.58 -6.03 4.80
N GLU A 148 2.73 -6.65 4.92
CA GLU A 148 2.85 -7.85 5.74
C GLU A 148 2.66 -7.48 7.21
N ILE A 149 1.88 -8.26 7.92
CA ILE A 149 1.61 -8.10 9.35
C ILE A 149 1.97 -9.41 10.02
N GLU A 150 2.91 -9.35 10.94
CA GLU A 150 3.35 -10.47 11.75
C GLU A 150 2.74 -10.38 13.15
N VAL A 151 2.12 -11.45 13.61
CA VAL A 151 1.55 -11.52 14.95
C VAL A 151 2.13 -12.71 15.70
N SER A 152 2.78 -12.44 16.82
CA SER A 152 3.27 -13.44 17.77
C SER A 152 2.47 -13.36 19.05
N VAL A 153 2.10 -14.53 19.59
CA VAL A 153 1.30 -14.64 20.80
C VAL A 153 1.91 -15.67 21.73
N THR A 154 2.11 -15.27 22.99
CA THR A 154 2.55 -16.16 24.07
C THR A 154 1.59 -16.07 25.24
N ALA A 155 1.39 -17.17 25.99
CA ALA A 155 0.55 -17.14 27.18
C ALA A 155 1.16 -16.19 28.22
N ALA A 156 0.35 -15.27 28.75
CA ALA A 156 0.77 -14.36 29.79
C ALA A 156 0.85 -15.06 31.15
N GLN A 157 1.82 -14.67 31.99
CA GLN A 157 1.90 -15.20 33.35
C GLN A 157 0.86 -14.56 34.29
N ASP A 158 0.59 -13.26 34.05
CA ASP A 158 -0.42 -12.48 34.77
C ASP A 158 -1.37 -11.83 33.75
N LYS A 159 -1.40 -10.50 33.68
CA LYS A 159 -2.18 -9.73 32.71
C LYS A 159 -1.36 -9.54 31.43
N GLY A 160 -1.91 -10.01 30.31
CA GLY A 160 -1.27 -9.91 29.01
C GLY A 160 -1.00 -8.47 28.57
N SER A 161 0.04 -8.32 27.80
CA SER A 161 0.51 -7.06 27.24
C SER A 161 0.36 -7.03 25.72
N ILE A 162 0.38 -5.82 25.14
CA ILE A 162 0.29 -5.62 23.69
C ILE A 162 1.42 -4.71 23.25
N ASN A 163 2.26 -5.24 22.39
CA ASN A 163 3.37 -4.52 21.78
C ASN A 163 3.10 -4.36 20.27
N ILE A 164 3.38 -3.15 19.74
CA ILE A 164 3.26 -2.86 18.32
C ILE A 164 4.58 -2.24 17.88
N THR A 165 5.18 -2.83 16.83
CA THR A 165 6.46 -2.38 16.26
C THR A 165 6.33 -2.18 14.75
N GLY A 166 7.31 -1.49 14.14
CA GLY A 166 7.35 -1.27 12.69
C GLY A 166 6.42 -0.18 12.17
N ILE A 167 5.74 0.57 13.04
CA ILE A 167 4.94 1.72 12.64
C ILE A 167 5.84 2.95 12.63
N ALA A 168 5.94 3.61 11.46
CA ALA A 168 6.49 4.96 11.41
C ALA A 168 5.49 5.90 12.09
N GLU A 169 5.79 6.34 13.31
CA GLU A 169 5.06 7.44 13.94
C GLU A 169 5.41 8.71 13.16
N GLU A 170 4.44 9.32 12.47
CA GLU A 170 4.61 10.68 12.00
C GLU A 170 4.75 11.57 13.23
N GLU A 171 5.97 11.99 13.52
CA GLU A 171 6.20 13.10 14.47
C GLU A 171 5.47 14.32 13.94
N SER A 172 4.53 14.81 14.71
CA SER A 172 3.80 16.03 14.41
C SER A 172 4.79 17.20 14.25
N ILE A 173 4.93 17.71 13.05
CA ILE A 173 5.54 19.02 12.80
C ILE A 173 4.58 20.07 13.42
N GLY A 174 4.79 20.38 14.68
CA GLY A 174 4.09 21.42 15.42
C GLY A 174 4.97 22.65 15.51
N SER A 175 4.48 23.80 15.01
CA SER A 175 4.95 25.12 15.41
C SER A 175 4.91 25.26 16.94
N GLN A 176 5.87 25.96 17.51
CA GLN A 176 6.24 26.08 18.95
C GLN A 176 5.12 26.37 19.98
N SER A 177 3.84 26.32 19.68
CA SER A 177 2.80 26.70 20.63
C SER A 177 1.64 25.71 20.85
N LYS A 178 1.55 24.57 20.13
CA LYS A 178 0.56 23.52 20.43
C LYS A 178 1.03 22.15 19.91
N SER A 179 1.59 21.31 20.78
CA SER A 179 1.75 19.89 20.51
C SER A 179 0.40 19.19 20.75
N ILE A 180 -0.31 18.87 19.67
CA ILE A 180 -1.44 17.94 19.76
C ILE A 180 -0.82 16.53 19.65
N ARG A 181 -0.75 15.79 20.76
CA ARG A 181 -0.46 14.36 20.75
C ARG A 181 -1.61 13.66 20.03
N ARG A 182 -1.49 13.40 18.75
CA ARG A 182 -2.35 12.42 18.08
C ARG A 182 -1.95 11.04 18.60
N LYS A 183 -2.88 10.36 19.30
CA LYS A 183 -2.78 8.93 19.55
C LYS A 183 -2.57 8.27 18.20
N SER A 184 -1.55 7.42 18.07
CA SER A 184 -1.31 6.68 16.82
C SER A 184 -2.61 6.01 16.38
N MET A 185 -3.07 6.28 15.16
CA MET A 185 -4.33 5.70 14.65
C MET A 185 -4.27 4.17 14.65
N ALA A 186 -3.08 3.61 14.48
CA ALA A 186 -2.85 2.17 14.56
C ALA A 186 -3.13 1.62 15.97
N LYS A 187 -2.72 2.31 17.04
CA LYS A 187 -3.06 1.89 18.41
C LYS A 187 -4.57 1.90 18.67
N GLY A 188 -5.29 2.90 18.15
CA GLY A 188 -6.75 2.93 18.22
C GLY A 188 -7.40 1.77 17.47
N SER A 189 -6.88 1.44 16.31
CA SER A 189 -7.37 0.30 15.51
C SER A 189 -7.15 -1.04 16.24
N VAL A 190 -6.00 -1.24 16.89
CA VAL A 190 -5.73 -2.44 17.69
C VAL A 190 -6.70 -2.53 18.89
N GLU A 191 -7.01 -1.43 19.58
CA GLU A 191 -8.00 -1.43 20.68
C GLU A 191 -9.39 -1.89 20.18
N ASN A 192 -9.82 -1.45 18.98
CA ASN A 192 -11.05 -1.91 18.35
C ASN A 192 -11.02 -3.40 18.04
N VAL A 193 -9.93 -3.87 17.41
CA VAL A 193 -9.70 -5.29 17.09
C VAL A 193 -9.83 -6.16 18.34
N LEU A 194 -9.15 -5.80 19.43
CA LEU A 194 -9.20 -6.54 20.68
C LEU A 194 -10.61 -6.59 21.28
N THR A 195 -11.36 -5.51 21.12
CA THR A 195 -12.76 -5.47 21.59
C THR A 195 -13.60 -6.46 20.79
N VAL A 196 -13.46 -6.49 19.46
CA VAL A 196 -14.17 -7.46 18.60
C VAL A 196 -13.81 -8.89 18.97
N LEU A 197 -12.52 -9.19 19.15
CA LEU A 197 -12.08 -10.53 19.54
C LEU A 197 -12.66 -10.96 20.90
N ARG A 198 -12.80 -10.02 21.85
CA ARG A 198 -13.51 -10.30 23.12
C ARG A 198 -15.00 -10.62 22.91
N THR A 199 -15.69 -9.90 22.03
CA THR A 199 -17.11 -10.20 21.73
C THR A 199 -17.28 -11.56 21.05
N MET A 200 -16.25 -12.07 20.40
CA MET A 200 -16.20 -13.43 19.84
C MET A 200 -15.83 -14.51 20.88
N GLY A 201 -15.74 -14.15 22.14
CA GLY A 201 -15.46 -15.10 23.24
C GLY A 201 -13.97 -15.33 23.51
N MET A 202 -13.08 -14.64 22.82
CA MET A 202 -11.64 -14.73 23.08
C MET A 202 -11.27 -13.91 24.31
N LYS A 203 -10.15 -14.25 24.91
CA LYS A 203 -9.57 -13.52 26.05
C LYS A 203 -8.17 -13.03 25.72
N PRO A 204 -8.03 -11.94 24.90
CA PRO A 204 -6.71 -11.41 24.55
C PRO A 204 -5.86 -11.01 25.78
N SER A 205 -6.50 -10.75 26.92
CA SER A 205 -5.82 -10.45 28.18
C SER A 205 -5.02 -11.62 28.77
N ASP A 206 -5.26 -12.86 28.31
CA ASP A 206 -4.54 -14.03 28.77
C ASP A 206 -3.23 -14.28 27.98
N TYR A 207 -2.93 -13.36 27.05
CA TYR A 207 -1.78 -13.46 26.14
C TYR A 207 -0.96 -12.17 26.08
N ASP A 208 0.35 -12.34 25.94
CA ASP A 208 1.24 -11.29 25.44
C ASP A 208 1.20 -11.32 23.91
N ILE A 209 0.73 -10.24 23.32
CA ILE A 209 0.52 -10.11 21.88
C ILE A 209 1.53 -9.11 21.32
N HIS A 210 2.31 -9.53 20.33
CA HIS A 210 3.22 -8.65 19.60
C HIS A 210 2.78 -8.58 18.12
N ILE A 211 2.50 -7.37 17.64
CA ILE A 211 2.15 -7.10 16.25
C ILE A 211 3.31 -6.32 15.65
N ASN A 212 3.91 -6.85 14.59
CA ASN A 212 4.99 -6.22 13.87
C ASN A 212 4.57 -5.90 12.43
N PHE A 213 4.98 -4.74 11.95
CA PHE A 213 4.81 -4.28 10.58
C PHE A 213 6.19 -4.13 9.93
N PRO A 214 6.73 -5.19 9.29
CA PRO A 214 8.02 -5.14 8.66
C PRO A 214 8.11 -4.05 7.59
N GLY A 215 9.28 -3.39 7.48
CA GLY A 215 9.54 -2.40 6.44
C GLY A 215 9.18 -0.96 6.77
N GLY A 216 8.61 -0.66 7.95
CA GLY A 216 8.36 0.72 8.41
C GLY A 216 7.43 1.52 7.50
N ILE A 217 6.46 0.85 6.85
CA ILE A 217 5.51 1.51 5.94
C ILE A 217 4.52 2.34 6.78
N PRO A 218 4.23 3.59 6.38
CA PRO A 218 3.19 4.38 7.02
C PRO A 218 1.85 3.65 6.91
N ILE A 219 1.24 3.35 8.05
CA ILE A 219 -0.06 2.66 8.08
C ILE A 219 -1.14 3.73 8.10
N ASP A 220 -2.02 3.69 7.10
CA ASP A 220 -3.21 4.53 7.04
C ASP A 220 -4.30 3.96 7.98
N GLY A 221 -4.02 4.07 9.28
CA GLY A 221 -4.96 3.89 10.37
C GLY A 221 -5.82 2.63 10.34
N PRO A 222 -7.17 2.77 10.25
CA PRO A 222 -8.10 1.68 10.53
C PRO A 222 -8.19 0.62 9.42
N SER A 223 -7.68 0.88 8.21
CA SER A 223 -7.87 -0.01 7.06
C SER A 223 -7.16 -1.37 7.14
N ALA A 224 -6.24 -1.54 8.08
CA ALA A 224 -5.60 -2.81 8.41
C ALA A 224 -6.35 -3.62 9.51
N GLY A 225 -7.52 -3.13 9.96
CA GLY A 225 -8.26 -3.70 11.09
C GLY A 225 -8.57 -5.18 10.94
N ILE A 226 -9.14 -5.60 9.80
CA ILE A 226 -9.46 -7.01 9.56
C ILE A 226 -8.20 -7.88 9.47
N ALA A 227 -7.11 -7.37 8.92
CA ALA A 227 -5.86 -8.11 8.82
C ALA A 227 -5.22 -8.31 10.21
N MET A 228 -5.17 -7.28 11.04
CA MET A 228 -4.70 -7.40 12.43
C MET A 228 -5.57 -8.38 13.23
N ALA A 229 -6.90 -8.30 13.10
CA ALA A 229 -7.82 -9.22 13.77
C ALA A 229 -7.59 -10.66 13.34
N ALA A 230 -7.43 -10.91 12.04
CA ALA A 230 -7.13 -12.21 11.47
C ALA A 230 -5.79 -12.77 11.97
N GLY A 231 -4.75 -11.96 11.99
CA GLY A 231 -3.43 -12.36 12.51
C GLY A 231 -3.47 -12.75 13.98
N ILE A 232 -4.13 -11.95 14.83
CA ILE A 232 -4.29 -12.27 16.27
C ILE A 232 -5.12 -13.53 16.46
N PHE A 233 -6.24 -13.67 15.72
CA PHE A 233 -7.08 -14.86 15.77
C PHE A 233 -6.28 -16.12 15.41
N SER A 234 -5.57 -16.09 14.28
CA SER A 234 -4.70 -17.18 13.82
C SER A 234 -3.64 -17.55 14.86
N ALA A 235 -2.93 -16.56 15.40
CA ALA A 235 -1.86 -16.77 16.37
C ALA A 235 -2.35 -17.39 17.69
N ILE A 236 -3.50 -16.94 18.21
CA ILE A 236 -4.10 -17.48 19.45
C ILE A 236 -4.59 -18.92 19.23
N HIS A 237 -5.28 -19.18 18.11
CA HIS A 237 -5.84 -20.51 17.83
C HIS A 237 -4.85 -21.46 17.15
N LYS A 238 -3.66 -20.97 16.75
CA LYS A 238 -2.64 -21.70 15.99
C LYS A 238 -3.18 -22.29 14.68
N ILE A 239 -4.09 -21.58 14.03
CA ILE A 239 -4.68 -21.98 12.76
C ILE A 239 -3.98 -21.20 11.64
N PRO A 240 -3.38 -21.87 10.64
CA PRO A 240 -2.72 -21.20 9.53
C PRO A 240 -3.70 -20.38 8.68
N ILE A 241 -3.21 -19.28 8.14
CA ILE A 241 -3.90 -18.42 7.17
C ILE A 241 -3.35 -18.70 5.76
N ASP A 242 -4.22 -18.69 4.77
CA ASP A 242 -3.83 -18.71 3.35
C ASP A 242 -3.11 -17.42 2.99
N ASN A 243 -1.78 -17.48 2.91
CA ASN A 243 -0.95 -16.32 2.59
C ASN A 243 -1.03 -15.89 1.12
N THR A 244 -1.77 -16.59 0.26
CA THR A 244 -2.07 -16.12 -1.10
C THR A 244 -3.21 -15.09 -1.13
N VAL A 245 -3.81 -14.81 0.03
CA VAL A 245 -4.89 -13.83 0.20
C VAL A 245 -4.34 -12.53 0.77
N ALA A 246 -4.68 -11.40 0.15
CA ALA A 246 -4.47 -10.07 0.72
C ALA A 246 -5.82 -9.49 1.19
N MET A 247 -5.80 -8.62 2.19
CA MET A 247 -7.05 -8.07 2.71
C MET A 247 -6.94 -6.61 3.14
N THR A 248 -8.06 -5.90 3.08
CA THR A 248 -8.18 -4.55 3.62
C THR A 248 -9.61 -4.30 4.09
N GLY A 249 -9.74 -3.63 5.21
CA GLY A 249 -11.03 -3.26 5.79
C GLY A 249 -10.87 -2.73 7.20
N GLU A 250 -11.69 -1.75 7.56
CA GLU A 250 -11.82 -1.32 8.94
C GLU A 250 -12.78 -2.27 9.67
N ILE A 251 -12.48 -2.57 10.93
CA ILE A 251 -13.35 -3.41 11.76
C ILE A 251 -14.09 -2.53 12.80
N SER A 252 -15.42 -2.61 12.81
CA SER A 252 -16.22 -1.93 13.82
C SER A 252 -16.35 -2.78 15.08
N LEU A 253 -16.71 -2.18 16.23
CA LEU A 253 -16.80 -2.88 17.51
C LEU A 253 -17.80 -4.05 17.55
N ASN A 254 -18.74 -4.07 16.62
CA ASN A 254 -19.71 -5.16 16.46
C ASN A 254 -19.31 -6.18 15.37
N GLY A 255 -18.05 -6.18 14.94
CA GLY A 255 -17.52 -7.17 14.00
C GLY A 255 -17.91 -6.96 12.53
N LEU A 256 -18.53 -5.82 12.19
CA LEU A 256 -18.81 -5.48 10.80
C LEU A 256 -17.56 -4.92 10.12
N VAL A 257 -17.39 -5.27 8.86
CA VAL A 257 -16.31 -4.74 8.01
C VAL A 257 -16.79 -3.45 7.35
N LYS A 258 -16.10 -2.35 7.62
CA LYS A 258 -16.44 -1.01 7.16
C LYS A 258 -15.62 -0.58 5.95
N PRO A 259 -16.18 0.31 5.09
CA PRO A 259 -15.52 0.76 3.89
C PRO A 259 -14.23 1.55 4.16
N ILE A 260 -13.31 1.48 3.20
CA ILE A 260 -11.99 2.10 3.29
C ILE A 260 -11.71 2.95 2.04
N GLY A 261 -10.74 3.86 2.15
CA GLY A 261 -10.23 4.63 1.03
C GLY A 261 -9.24 3.85 0.16
N GLY A 262 -9.12 4.26 -1.11
CA GLY A 262 -8.08 3.74 -2.00
C GLY A 262 -8.20 2.26 -2.35
N VAL A 263 -9.42 1.73 -2.52
CA VAL A 263 -9.63 0.29 -2.79
C VAL A 263 -8.97 -0.15 -4.09
N ILE A 264 -9.04 0.65 -5.16
CA ILE A 264 -8.49 0.29 -6.48
C ILE A 264 -6.96 0.15 -6.43
N PRO A 265 -6.18 1.15 -5.96
CA PRO A 265 -4.72 0.98 -5.82
C PRO A 265 -4.34 -0.16 -4.88
N LYS A 266 -5.10 -0.45 -3.83
CA LYS A 266 -4.87 -1.59 -2.94
C LYS A 266 -5.03 -2.93 -3.68
N ILE A 267 -6.09 -3.12 -4.47
CA ILE A 267 -6.31 -4.33 -5.26
C ILE A 267 -5.18 -4.51 -6.29
N LYS A 268 -4.76 -3.43 -6.96
CA LYS A 268 -3.64 -3.49 -7.90
C LYS A 268 -2.34 -3.89 -7.22
N ALA A 269 -2.05 -3.35 -6.03
CA ALA A 269 -0.89 -3.75 -5.25
C ALA A 269 -0.92 -5.22 -4.84
N ALA A 270 -2.08 -5.74 -4.40
CA ALA A 270 -2.27 -7.15 -4.11
C ALA A 270 -1.95 -8.02 -5.34
N LYS A 271 -2.49 -7.67 -6.51
CA LYS A 271 -2.22 -8.36 -7.77
C LYS A 271 -0.73 -8.33 -8.15
N GLN A 272 -0.08 -7.18 -8.07
CA GLN A 272 1.35 -7.02 -8.37
C GLN A 272 2.24 -7.83 -7.42
N SER A 273 1.83 -7.97 -6.16
CA SER A 273 2.53 -8.80 -5.17
C SER A 273 2.27 -10.30 -5.33
N GLY A 274 1.42 -10.72 -6.29
CA GLY A 274 1.13 -12.11 -6.59
C GLY A 274 -0.01 -12.72 -5.78
N ALA A 275 -0.87 -11.90 -5.15
CA ALA A 275 -2.08 -12.40 -4.48
C ALA A 275 -3.02 -13.08 -5.46
N LYS A 276 -3.58 -14.23 -5.07
CA LYS A 276 -4.63 -14.91 -5.82
C LYS A 276 -6.01 -14.35 -5.52
N LYS A 277 -6.21 -13.93 -4.26
CA LYS A 277 -7.46 -13.36 -3.77
C LYS A 277 -7.22 -12.05 -3.03
N VAL A 278 -8.20 -11.17 -3.07
CA VAL A 278 -8.23 -9.95 -2.25
C VAL A 278 -9.59 -9.79 -1.59
N ILE A 279 -9.57 -9.62 -0.26
CA ILE A 279 -10.77 -9.38 0.54
C ILE A 279 -10.93 -7.87 0.73
N ILE A 280 -12.11 -7.37 0.41
CA ILE A 280 -12.48 -5.95 0.54
C ILE A 280 -13.82 -5.80 1.26
N PRO A 281 -14.12 -4.64 1.86
CA PRO A 281 -15.45 -4.37 2.40
C PRO A 281 -16.53 -4.39 1.32
N TYR A 282 -17.69 -4.96 1.65
CA TYR A 282 -18.82 -5.04 0.73
C TYR A 282 -19.25 -3.66 0.18
N GLU A 283 -19.23 -2.64 1.02
CA GLU A 283 -19.60 -1.27 0.63
C GLU A 283 -18.60 -0.62 -0.35
N ASN A 284 -17.40 -1.20 -0.51
CA ASN A 284 -16.41 -0.76 -1.50
C ASN A 284 -16.61 -1.41 -2.89
N GLN A 285 -17.60 -2.28 -3.06
CA GLN A 285 -17.90 -2.86 -4.36
C GLN A 285 -18.30 -1.79 -5.37
N GLN A 286 -17.64 -1.80 -6.53
CA GLN A 286 -17.89 -0.90 -7.64
C GLN A 286 -17.86 -1.66 -8.96
N ALA A 287 -18.62 -1.21 -9.95
CA ALA A 287 -18.66 -1.87 -11.27
C ALA A 287 -17.29 -1.96 -11.95
N ILE A 288 -16.41 -0.97 -11.71
CA ILE A 288 -15.06 -0.93 -12.27
C ILE A 288 -14.15 -2.08 -11.75
N LEU A 289 -14.44 -2.63 -10.58
CA LEU A 289 -13.64 -3.73 -10.02
C LEU A 289 -13.75 -5.02 -10.86
N LYS A 290 -14.87 -5.19 -11.56
CA LYS A 290 -15.08 -6.33 -12.48
C LYS A 290 -14.15 -6.32 -13.71
N GLN A 291 -13.49 -5.18 -13.96
CA GLN A 291 -12.53 -5.02 -15.05
C GLN A 291 -11.09 -5.36 -14.63
N ILE A 292 -10.87 -5.69 -13.36
CA ILE A 292 -9.55 -6.07 -12.86
C ILE A 292 -9.40 -7.58 -13.00
N ASP A 293 -8.73 -8.01 -14.05
CA ASP A 293 -8.46 -9.43 -14.31
C ASP A 293 -7.28 -9.95 -13.48
N GLY A 294 -7.18 -11.28 -13.33
CA GLY A 294 -6.03 -11.96 -12.75
C GLY A 294 -5.93 -11.94 -11.22
N ILE A 295 -6.98 -11.51 -10.52
CA ILE A 295 -7.13 -11.62 -9.07
C ILE A 295 -8.61 -11.79 -8.72
N GLU A 296 -8.91 -12.70 -7.79
CA GLU A 296 -10.27 -12.90 -7.28
C GLU A 296 -10.58 -11.83 -6.22
N ILE A 297 -11.70 -11.10 -6.38
CA ILE A 297 -12.11 -10.04 -5.45
C ILE A 297 -13.30 -10.52 -4.64
N ILE A 298 -13.12 -10.67 -3.32
CA ILE A 298 -14.13 -11.14 -2.38
C ILE A 298 -14.60 -9.97 -1.53
N ALA A 299 -15.89 -9.67 -1.57
CA ALA A 299 -16.47 -8.60 -0.78
C ALA A 299 -17.20 -9.16 0.43
N VAL A 300 -16.83 -8.70 1.63
CA VAL A 300 -17.31 -9.20 2.91
C VAL A 300 -18.01 -8.12 3.72
N LYS A 301 -18.96 -8.52 4.55
CA LYS A 301 -19.71 -7.65 5.48
C LYS A 301 -19.27 -7.83 6.92
N THR A 302 -18.81 -9.02 7.28
CA THR A 302 -18.50 -9.39 8.66
C THR A 302 -17.07 -9.96 8.76
N PHE A 303 -16.50 -9.88 9.94
CA PHE A 303 -15.21 -10.50 10.21
C PHE A 303 -15.28 -12.04 10.18
N GLN A 304 -16.44 -12.62 10.46
CA GLN A 304 -16.64 -14.06 10.31
C GLN A 304 -16.45 -14.50 8.85
N GLU A 305 -17.02 -13.77 7.89
CA GLU A 305 -16.83 -14.04 6.46
C GLU A 305 -15.34 -13.92 6.05
N VAL A 306 -14.58 -13.00 6.69
CA VAL A 306 -13.13 -12.95 6.48
C VAL A 306 -12.45 -14.23 6.93
N LEU A 307 -12.75 -14.72 8.14
CA LEU A 307 -12.16 -15.94 8.69
C LEU A 307 -12.49 -17.17 7.83
N ASP A 308 -13.74 -17.27 7.34
CA ASP A 308 -14.18 -18.38 6.50
C ASP A 308 -13.40 -18.46 5.18
N GLU A 309 -12.94 -17.33 4.65
CA GLU A 309 -12.18 -17.26 3.39
C GLU A 309 -10.67 -17.50 3.54
N ILE A 310 -10.11 -17.30 4.74
CA ILE A 310 -8.64 -17.28 4.90
C ILE A 310 -8.10 -18.44 5.73
N LEU A 311 -8.91 -19.07 6.61
CA LEU A 311 -8.41 -20.11 7.50
C LEU A 311 -8.22 -21.42 6.76
N VAL A 312 -7.04 -22.03 6.92
CA VAL A 312 -6.71 -23.33 6.32
C VAL A 312 -6.91 -24.43 7.36
N ASN A 313 -7.76 -25.41 7.02
CA ASN A 313 -8.09 -26.55 7.89
C ASN A 313 -8.57 -26.13 9.29
N PRO A 314 -9.60 -25.29 9.42
CA PRO A 314 -10.14 -24.99 10.73
C PRO A 314 -10.65 -26.28 11.39
N PRO A 315 -10.48 -26.44 12.72
CA PRO A 315 -10.98 -27.62 13.43
C PRO A 315 -12.49 -27.76 13.22
N THR A 316 -12.92 -28.95 12.85
CA THR A 316 -14.33 -29.29 12.48
C THR A 316 -15.32 -29.20 13.64
N GLU A 317 -14.85 -29.04 14.88
CA GLU A 317 -15.67 -29.05 16.10
C GLU A 317 -15.89 -27.68 16.76
N GLN A 318 -15.34 -26.60 16.20
CA GLN A 318 -15.67 -25.27 16.73
C GLN A 318 -17.03 -24.85 16.15
N LYS A 319 -18.05 -24.73 17.03
CA LYS A 319 -19.31 -24.05 16.70
C LYS A 319 -18.99 -22.73 16.00
N PRO A 320 -19.72 -22.38 14.92
CA PRO A 320 -19.51 -21.09 14.27
C PRO A 320 -19.55 -20.01 15.34
N PHE A 321 -18.53 -19.15 15.36
CA PHE A 321 -18.46 -18.02 16.27
C PHE A 321 -19.60 -17.07 15.92
N HIS A 322 -20.76 -17.23 16.56
CA HIS A 322 -21.91 -16.36 16.32
C HIS A 322 -21.68 -15.04 17.01
N ILE A 323 -21.43 -14.01 16.21
CA ILE A 323 -21.64 -12.63 16.66
C ILE A 323 -23.17 -12.46 16.69
N GLU A 324 -23.78 -12.39 17.87
CA GLU A 324 -25.18 -11.97 18.00
C GLU A 324 -25.29 -10.52 17.53
N ILE A 325 -25.64 -10.36 16.26
CA ILE A 325 -26.00 -9.05 15.73
C ILE A 325 -27.40 -8.76 16.25
N ASN A 326 -27.49 -7.86 17.22
CA ASN A 326 -28.77 -7.40 17.74
C ASN A 326 -29.53 -6.72 16.58
N LYS A 327 -30.58 -7.41 16.05
CA LYS A 327 -31.37 -6.97 14.89
C LYS A 327 -32.34 -5.82 15.20
N GLU A 328 -32.27 -5.23 16.38
CA GLU A 328 -33.23 -4.22 16.84
C GLU A 328 -32.78 -2.75 16.66
N SER A 329 -31.74 -2.48 15.85
CA SER A 329 -31.35 -1.10 15.55
C SER A 329 -31.14 -0.91 14.05
N VAL A 330 -32.24 -0.92 13.30
CA VAL A 330 -32.35 -0.35 11.96
C VAL A 330 -33.36 0.77 12.02
#